data_00b1402f73503b2de50efef473853d62
#
_entry.id   00b1402f73503b2de50efef473853d62
#
_cell.length_a   1.000
_cell.length_b   1.000
_cell.length_c   1.000
_cell.angle_alpha   90.00
_cell.angle_beta   90.00
_cell.angle_gamma   90.00
#
_symmetry.space_group_name_H-M   'P 1'
#
loop_
_entity.id
_entity.type
_entity.pdbx_description
1 polymer ?
#
loop_
_entity_poly.entity_id
_entity_poly.type
_entity_poly.pdbx_seq_one_letter_code
_entity_poly.pdbx_strand_id
1 'polypeptide(L)'
;MTYIVGLTGGIGSGKSTIANLFVELGIPIVDADIVAREVVEKGSPLLAQIAEHFGKSILTEEGELNRAELRKKVFADENEKNWLNHLLHPAIRERMLVQLNTQTAPYTLFVVPLLIENKLTMLCDRILVVDVKPETQLARASSRDHNNIQQIQAIMNAQVSREERLKWADDIISNDAKLPENLPHLKQKVLELHQFYLSESRKKNV
;
A
#
# COMPACT_ATOMS: atom_id res chain seq x y z
N MET A 1 -11.88 6.03 -18.78
CA MET A 1 -11.40 5.57 -17.42
C MET A 1 -9.90 5.73 -17.37
N THR A 2 -9.36 6.24 -16.28
CA THR A 2 -7.90 6.37 -16.07
C THR A 2 -7.22 5.01 -16.17
N TYR A 3 -6.01 4.95 -16.71
CA TYR A 3 -5.18 3.75 -16.70
C TYR A 3 -4.60 3.55 -15.29
N ILE A 4 -4.76 2.36 -14.70
CA ILE A 4 -4.40 2.10 -13.30
C ILE A 4 -3.19 1.18 -13.26
N VAL A 5 -2.08 1.68 -12.70
CA VAL A 5 -0.87 0.91 -12.44
C VAL A 5 -0.81 0.55 -10.96
N GLY A 6 -1.01 -0.71 -10.63
CA GLY A 6 -0.87 -1.23 -9.26
C GLY A 6 0.59 -1.31 -8.85
N LEU A 7 0.99 -0.60 -7.81
CA LEU A 7 2.33 -0.66 -7.24
C LEU A 7 2.33 -1.50 -5.97
N THR A 8 3.07 -2.59 -5.99
CA THR A 8 3.22 -3.47 -4.82
C THR A 8 4.67 -3.90 -4.62
N GLY A 9 4.93 -4.65 -3.55
CA GLY A 9 6.24 -5.15 -3.18
C GLY A 9 6.27 -5.56 -1.71
N GLY A 10 7.16 -6.43 -1.31
CA GLY A 10 7.27 -6.90 0.07
C GLY A 10 7.63 -5.80 1.08
N ILE A 11 7.51 -6.13 2.36
CA ILE A 11 8.00 -5.25 3.42
C ILE A 11 9.47 -4.86 3.16
N GLY A 12 9.84 -3.61 3.37
CA GLY A 12 11.22 -3.13 3.18
C GLY A 12 11.67 -3.00 1.72
N SER A 13 10.78 -3.24 0.72
CA SER A 13 11.15 -3.13 -0.71
C SER A 13 11.42 -1.70 -1.19
N GLY A 14 10.91 -0.68 -0.49
CA GLY A 14 11.06 0.72 -0.89
C GLY A 14 9.96 1.22 -1.84
N LYS A 15 8.75 0.64 -1.77
CA LYS A 15 7.57 1.10 -2.53
C LYS A 15 7.36 2.61 -2.45
N SER A 16 7.46 3.19 -1.25
CA SER A 16 7.24 4.63 -1.04
C SER A 16 8.28 5.48 -1.79
N THR A 17 9.52 5.03 -1.88
CA THR A 17 10.56 5.70 -2.68
C THR A 17 10.17 5.72 -4.16
N ILE A 18 9.75 4.56 -4.70
CA ILE A 18 9.33 4.47 -6.09
C ILE A 18 8.06 5.30 -6.33
N ALA A 19 7.06 5.20 -5.45
CA ALA A 19 5.85 6.01 -5.53
C ALA A 19 6.15 7.52 -5.59
N ASN A 20 7.05 8.00 -4.71
CA ASN A 20 7.45 9.40 -4.69
C ASN A 20 8.14 9.85 -5.98
N LEU A 21 8.93 8.98 -6.63
CA LEU A 21 9.53 9.30 -7.92
C LEU A 21 8.47 9.49 -9.03
N PHE A 22 7.37 8.75 -9.00
CA PHE A 22 6.24 9.00 -9.91
C PHE A 22 5.48 10.30 -9.55
N VAL A 23 5.36 10.64 -8.26
CA VAL A 23 4.79 11.93 -7.83
C VAL A 23 5.63 13.10 -8.34
N GLU A 24 6.97 13.00 -8.30
CA GLU A 24 7.86 14.02 -8.86
C GLU A 24 7.62 14.24 -10.36
N LEU A 25 7.08 13.24 -11.08
CA LEU A 25 6.68 13.32 -12.48
C LEU A 25 5.22 13.79 -12.68
N GLY A 26 4.54 14.19 -11.60
CA GLY A 26 3.16 14.71 -11.64
C GLY A 26 2.08 13.63 -11.69
N ILE A 27 2.40 12.38 -11.37
CA ILE A 27 1.44 11.28 -11.38
C ILE A 27 0.70 11.21 -10.04
N PRO A 28 -0.66 11.21 -10.05
CA PRO A 28 -1.45 11.06 -8.84
C PRO A 28 -1.32 9.65 -8.27
N ILE A 29 -1.41 9.57 -6.95
CA ILE A 29 -1.38 8.32 -6.20
C ILE A 29 -2.71 8.10 -5.48
N VAL A 30 -3.21 6.87 -5.51
CA VAL A 30 -4.18 6.34 -4.57
C VAL A 30 -3.46 5.32 -3.70
N ASP A 31 -3.25 5.67 -2.43
CA ASP A 31 -2.51 4.82 -1.47
C ASP A 31 -3.49 4.18 -0.48
N ALA A 32 -3.52 2.85 -0.46
CA ALA A 32 -4.43 2.09 0.39
C ALA A 32 -4.20 2.35 1.90
N ASP A 33 -2.95 2.60 2.32
CA ASP A 33 -2.63 2.92 3.72
C ASP A 33 -3.14 4.32 4.11
N ILE A 34 -3.10 5.27 3.18
CA ILE A 34 -3.69 6.61 3.38
C ILE A 34 -5.21 6.50 3.46
N VAL A 35 -5.83 5.81 2.50
CA VAL A 35 -7.29 5.60 2.49
C VAL A 35 -7.78 4.90 3.76
N ALA A 36 -7.04 3.90 4.25
CA ALA A 36 -7.38 3.23 5.52
C ALA A 36 -7.30 4.16 6.75
N ARG A 37 -6.56 5.27 6.65
CA ARG A 37 -6.56 6.31 7.70
C ARG A 37 -7.71 7.28 7.53
N GLU A 38 -8.00 7.70 6.30
CA GLU A 38 -9.08 8.63 5.98
C GLU A 38 -10.44 8.13 6.45
N VAL A 39 -10.76 6.85 6.20
CA VAL A 39 -12.08 6.30 6.54
C VAL A 39 -12.40 6.29 8.04
N VAL A 40 -11.39 6.42 8.89
CA VAL A 40 -11.52 6.48 10.36
C VAL A 40 -11.02 7.81 10.94
N GLU A 41 -11.03 8.86 10.14
CA GLU A 41 -10.70 10.20 10.63
C GLU A 41 -11.71 10.69 11.67
N LYS A 42 -11.29 11.65 12.47
CA LYS A 42 -12.14 12.30 13.47
C LYS A 42 -13.46 12.77 12.86
N GLY A 43 -14.56 12.33 13.46
CA GLY A 43 -15.91 12.64 13.01
C GLY A 43 -16.48 11.69 11.98
N SER A 44 -15.72 10.69 11.51
CA SER A 44 -16.25 9.68 10.60
C SER A 44 -17.24 8.74 11.31
N PRO A 45 -18.28 8.28 10.61
CA PRO A 45 -19.23 7.30 11.17
C PRO A 45 -18.55 5.98 11.59
N LEU A 46 -17.48 5.58 10.88
CA LEU A 46 -16.74 4.36 11.20
C LEU A 46 -15.96 4.49 12.52
N LEU A 47 -15.34 5.65 12.76
CA LEU A 47 -14.68 5.91 14.05
C LEU A 47 -15.68 5.86 15.21
N ALA A 48 -16.89 6.38 15.01
CA ALA A 48 -17.94 6.31 16.01
C ALA A 48 -18.32 4.85 16.32
N GLN A 49 -18.51 4.01 15.31
CA GLN A 49 -18.82 2.59 15.48
C GLN A 49 -17.67 1.82 16.17
N ILE A 50 -16.42 2.14 15.85
CA ILE A 50 -15.24 1.56 16.54
C ILE A 50 -15.25 1.96 18.01
N ALA A 51 -15.52 3.22 18.31
CA ALA A 51 -15.58 3.72 19.69
C ALA A 51 -16.76 3.13 20.50
N GLU A 52 -17.88 2.88 19.85
CA GLU A 52 -19.02 2.19 20.45
C GLU A 52 -18.69 0.72 20.80
N HIS A 53 -18.04 0.01 19.89
CA HIS A 53 -17.68 -1.40 20.06
C HIS A 53 -16.55 -1.61 21.08
N PHE A 54 -15.45 -0.86 20.97
CA PHE A 54 -14.25 -1.05 21.79
C PHE A 54 -14.22 -0.17 23.05
N GLY A 55 -15.15 0.77 23.19
CA GLY A 55 -15.22 1.73 24.27
C GLY A 55 -14.40 3.00 24.00
N LYS A 56 -14.68 4.05 24.77
CA LYS A 56 -14.08 5.39 24.58
C LYS A 56 -12.56 5.45 24.75
N SER A 57 -11.95 4.46 25.41
CA SER A 57 -10.49 4.35 25.54
C SER A 57 -9.77 4.19 24.21
N ILE A 58 -10.51 3.86 23.13
CA ILE A 58 -9.98 3.76 21.78
C ILE A 58 -9.75 5.13 21.11
N LEU A 59 -10.20 6.20 21.72
CA LEU A 59 -10.02 7.57 21.25
C LEU A 59 -8.91 8.27 22.05
N THR A 60 -8.19 9.17 21.38
CA THR A 60 -7.29 10.12 22.04
C THR A 60 -8.10 11.25 22.70
N GLU A 61 -7.43 12.11 23.48
CA GLU A 61 -8.06 13.30 24.06
C GLU A 61 -8.61 14.25 23.00
N GLU A 62 -7.98 14.30 21.82
CA GLU A 62 -8.42 15.10 20.67
C GLU A 62 -9.58 14.45 19.89
N GLY A 63 -10.00 13.24 20.27
CA GLY A 63 -11.07 12.49 19.63
C GLY A 63 -10.67 11.79 18.33
N GLU A 64 -9.39 11.52 18.14
CA GLU A 64 -8.84 10.72 17.05
C GLU A 64 -8.70 9.25 17.46
N LEU A 65 -8.53 8.34 16.47
CA LEU A 65 -8.32 6.93 16.73
C LEU A 65 -6.96 6.67 17.40
N ASN A 66 -6.96 6.13 18.61
CA ASN A 66 -5.77 5.61 19.28
C ASN A 66 -5.37 4.25 18.66
N ARG A 67 -4.57 4.31 17.59
CA ARG A 67 -4.15 3.12 16.82
C ARG A 67 -3.35 2.11 17.63
N ALA A 68 -2.61 2.58 18.65
CA ALA A 68 -1.83 1.70 19.52
C ALA A 68 -2.75 0.87 20.40
N GLU A 69 -3.77 1.49 20.97
CA GLU A 69 -4.76 0.81 21.82
C GLU A 69 -5.63 -0.15 20.99
N LEU A 70 -6.10 0.27 19.81
CA LEU A 70 -6.82 -0.59 18.89
C LEU A 70 -6.01 -1.83 18.53
N ARG A 71 -4.73 -1.64 18.19
CA ARG A 71 -3.82 -2.74 17.87
C ARG A 71 -3.72 -3.76 19.01
N LYS A 72 -3.59 -3.32 20.26
CA LYS A 72 -3.55 -4.22 21.41
C LYS A 72 -4.82 -5.07 21.51
N LYS A 73 -6.00 -4.45 21.36
CA LYS A 73 -7.29 -5.14 21.45
C LYS A 73 -7.46 -6.19 20.36
N VAL A 74 -7.19 -5.84 19.10
CA VAL A 74 -7.34 -6.77 17.96
C VAL A 74 -6.27 -7.87 17.90
N PHE A 75 -5.09 -7.65 18.50
CA PHE A 75 -4.09 -8.70 18.64
C PHE A 75 -4.42 -9.68 19.76
N ALA A 76 -5.19 -9.26 20.77
CA ALA A 76 -5.57 -10.09 21.88
C ALA A 76 -6.73 -11.05 21.56
N ASP A 77 -7.59 -10.71 20.58
CA ASP A 77 -8.77 -11.48 20.23
C ASP A 77 -9.02 -11.48 18.71
N GLU A 78 -9.02 -12.68 18.12
CA GLU A 78 -9.25 -12.90 16.70
C GLU A 78 -10.69 -12.48 16.26
N ASN A 79 -11.68 -12.56 17.16
CA ASN A 79 -13.04 -12.12 16.84
C ASN A 79 -13.09 -10.60 16.69
N GLU A 80 -12.38 -9.88 17.55
CA GLU A 80 -12.27 -8.42 17.48
C GLU A 80 -11.57 -7.97 16.20
N LYS A 81 -10.52 -8.67 15.80
CA LYS A 81 -9.83 -8.45 14.54
C LYS A 81 -10.76 -8.69 13.35
N ASN A 82 -11.53 -9.79 13.37
CA ASN A 82 -12.48 -10.11 12.32
C ASN A 82 -13.61 -9.09 12.24
N TRP A 83 -14.16 -8.66 13.38
CA TRP A 83 -15.17 -7.60 13.43
C TRP A 83 -14.67 -6.31 12.79
N LEU A 84 -13.48 -5.85 13.18
CA LEU A 84 -12.87 -4.64 12.65
C LEU A 84 -12.63 -4.73 11.14
N ASN A 85 -12.14 -5.87 10.67
CA ASN A 85 -11.90 -6.12 9.24
C ASN A 85 -13.21 -6.09 8.43
N HIS A 86 -14.29 -6.70 8.95
CA HIS A 86 -15.61 -6.66 8.30
C HIS A 86 -16.17 -5.25 8.21
N LEU A 87 -15.92 -4.43 9.21
CA LEU A 87 -16.33 -3.03 9.21
C LEU A 87 -15.52 -2.18 8.22
N LEU A 88 -14.19 -2.33 8.21
CA LEU A 88 -13.30 -1.42 7.50
C LEU A 88 -13.07 -1.80 6.04
N HIS A 89 -12.96 -3.08 5.70
CA HIS A 89 -12.60 -3.49 4.33
C HIS A 89 -13.56 -2.98 3.26
N PRO A 90 -14.91 -3.05 3.44
CA PRO A 90 -15.84 -2.51 2.45
C PRO A 90 -15.67 -1.00 2.25
N ALA A 91 -15.55 -0.25 3.35
CA ALA A 91 -15.43 1.20 3.31
C ALA A 91 -14.10 1.67 2.67
N ILE A 92 -13.00 1.00 3.02
CA ILE A 92 -11.70 1.27 2.40
C ILE A 92 -11.76 0.99 0.90
N ARG A 93 -12.35 -0.15 0.50
CA ARG A 93 -12.51 -0.52 -0.91
C ARG A 93 -13.35 0.50 -1.68
N GLU A 94 -14.48 0.89 -1.13
CA GLU A 94 -15.35 1.90 -1.74
C GLU A 94 -14.61 3.24 -1.91
N ARG A 95 -13.93 3.69 -0.86
CA ARG A 95 -13.18 4.94 -0.89
C ARG A 95 -12.04 4.91 -1.93
N MET A 96 -11.30 3.79 -2.03
CA MET A 96 -10.28 3.60 -3.06
C MET A 96 -10.90 3.67 -4.46
N LEU A 97 -12.02 3.00 -4.70
CA LEU A 97 -12.72 3.03 -6.00
C LEU A 97 -13.17 4.45 -6.37
N VAL A 98 -13.72 5.19 -5.42
CA VAL A 98 -14.09 6.60 -5.63
C VAL A 98 -12.86 7.42 -6.02
N GLN A 99 -11.76 7.29 -5.28
CA GLN A 99 -10.52 8.02 -5.59
C GLN A 99 -9.95 7.64 -6.97
N LEU A 100 -9.93 6.35 -7.32
CA LEU A 100 -9.46 5.90 -8.64
C LEU A 100 -10.34 6.42 -9.78
N ASN A 101 -11.66 6.40 -9.61
CA ASN A 101 -12.61 6.83 -10.65
C ASN A 101 -12.66 8.35 -10.86
N THR A 102 -12.25 9.13 -9.87
CA THR A 102 -12.21 10.60 -9.95
C THR A 102 -10.91 11.15 -10.56
N GLN A 103 -9.93 10.29 -10.81
CA GLN A 103 -8.66 10.72 -11.43
C GLN A 103 -8.86 11.11 -12.89
N THR A 104 -8.23 12.22 -13.27
CA THR A 104 -8.27 12.78 -14.64
C THR A 104 -6.92 12.67 -15.36
N ALA A 105 -5.86 12.26 -14.65
CA ALA A 105 -4.55 12.05 -15.22
C ALA A 105 -4.56 10.89 -16.24
N PRO A 106 -3.62 10.85 -17.20
CA PRO A 106 -3.50 9.75 -18.15
C PRO A 106 -3.44 8.39 -17.48
N TYR A 107 -2.69 8.28 -16.38
CA TYR A 107 -2.70 7.11 -15.51
C TYR A 107 -2.54 7.50 -14.03
N THR A 108 -2.88 6.57 -13.16
CA THR A 108 -2.79 6.73 -11.70
C THR A 108 -2.01 5.56 -11.10
N LEU A 109 -1.17 5.84 -10.12
CA LEU A 109 -0.49 4.81 -9.37
C LEU A 109 -1.35 4.38 -8.17
N PHE A 110 -1.75 3.12 -8.16
CA PHE A 110 -2.50 2.50 -7.07
C PHE A 110 -1.54 1.75 -6.15
N VAL A 111 -1.17 2.36 -5.03
CA VAL A 111 -0.15 1.84 -4.11
C VAL A 111 -0.80 0.96 -3.05
N VAL A 112 -0.56 -0.34 -3.12
CA VAL A 112 -1.15 -1.32 -2.20
C VAL A 112 -0.11 -2.34 -1.76
N PRO A 113 0.28 -2.36 -0.48
CA PRO A 113 1.24 -3.35 0.04
C PRO A 113 0.78 -4.81 -0.14
N LEU A 114 -0.51 -5.07 0.06
CA LEU A 114 -1.14 -6.39 -0.02
C LEU A 114 -2.06 -6.50 -1.25
N LEU A 115 -1.59 -6.05 -2.42
CA LEU A 115 -2.37 -5.99 -3.66
C LEU A 115 -2.88 -7.37 -4.09
N ILE A 116 -2.01 -8.35 -4.02
CA ILE A 116 -2.28 -9.73 -4.49
C ILE A 116 -3.11 -10.46 -3.44
N GLU A 117 -2.71 -10.38 -2.19
CA GLU A 117 -3.37 -11.02 -1.04
C GLU A 117 -4.83 -10.58 -0.92
N ASN A 118 -5.10 -9.30 -1.13
CA ASN A 118 -6.44 -8.70 -1.08
C ASN A 118 -7.22 -8.81 -2.41
N LYS A 119 -6.66 -9.50 -3.42
CA LYS A 119 -7.29 -9.69 -4.74
C LYS A 119 -7.68 -8.37 -5.43
N LEU A 120 -6.87 -7.34 -5.23
CA LEU A 120 -7.08 -6.02 -5.83
C LEU A 120 -6.41 -5.87 -7.20
N THR A 121 -5.72 -6.90 -7.66
CA THR A 121 -5.08 -6.95 -8.98
C THR A 121 -6.08 -6.73 -10.13
N MET A 122 -7.34 -7.16 -9.95
CA MET A 122 -8.42 -6.96 -10.92
C MET A 122 -8.80 -5.48 -11.14
N LEU A 123 -8.37 -4.57 -10.27
CA LEU A 123 -8.57 -3.13 -10.42
C LEU A 123 -7.47 -2.46 -11.23
N CYS A 124 -6.39 -3.19 -11.54
CA CYS A 124 -5.22 -2.67 -12.21
C CYS A 124 -5.21 -3.07 -13.68
N ASP A 125 -4.81 -2.15 -14.54
CA ASP A 125 -4.52 -2.45 -15.94
C ASP A 125 -3.11 -3.06 -16.08
N ARG A 126 -2.23 -2.77 -15.10
CA ARG A 126 -0.86 -3.25 -15.06
C ARG A 126 -0.33 -3.30 -13.64
N ILE A 127 0.59 -4.21 -13.35
CA ILE A 127 1.15 -4.41 -12.02
C ILE A 127 2.66 -4.17 -12.07
N LEU A 128 3.11 -3.17 -11.29
CA LEU A 128 4.51 -2.86 -11.06
C LEU A 128 4.93 -3.42 -9.70
N VAL A 129 5.91 -4.30 -9.69
CA VAL A 129 6.49 -4.87 -8.47
C VAL A 129 7.83 -4.22 -8.16
N VAL A 130 7.96 -3.70 -6.94
CA VAL A 130 9.28 -3.32 -6.40
C VAL A 130 9.87 -4.55 -5.73
N ASP A 131 10.90 -5.12 -6.38
CA ASP A 131 11.52 -6.35 -5.96
C ASP A 131 12.83 -6.12 -5.20
N VAL A 132 12.99 -6.86 -4.12
CA VAL A 132 14.24 -6.98 -3.36
C VAL A 132 14.38 -8.41 -2.82
N LYS A 133 15.62 -8.81 -2.54
CA LYS A 133 15.91 -10.10 -1.93
C LYS A 133 15.38 -10.17 -0.49
N PRO A 134 15.04 -11.37 0.02
CA PRO A 134 14.55 -11.55 1.39
C PRO A 134 15.49 -10.97 2.45
N GLU A 135 16.80 -11.11 2.25
CA GLU A 135 17.83 -10.57 3.16
C GLU A 135 17.79 -9.04 3.23
N THR A 136 17.56 -8.39 2.07
CA THR A 136 17.42 -6.94 1.98
C THR A 136 16.13 -6.47 2.66
N GLN A 137 15.02 -7.20 2.50
CA GLN A 137 13.76 -6.94 3.20
C GLN A 137 13.95 -6.95 4.71
N LEU A 138 14.55 -8.02 5.21
CA LEU A 138 14.80 -8.22 6.64
C LEU A 138 15.69 -7.12 7.21
N ALA A 139 16.81 -6.82 6.54
CA ALA A 139 17.74 -5.80 6.99
C ALA A 139 17.11 -4.41 7.04
N ARG A 140 16.37 -4.01 5.99
CA ARG A 140 15.73 -2.69 5.90
C ARG A 140 14.58 -2.54 6.89
N ALA A 141 13.73 -3.54 7.01
CA ALA A 141 12.59 -3.51 7.92
C ALA A 141 13.05 -3.50 9.40
N SER A 142 14.08 -4.28 9.76
CA SER A 142 14.66 -4.27 11.10
C SER A 142 15.23 -2.91 11.46
N SER A 143 15.96 -2.29 10.54
CA SER A 143 16.57 -0.97 10.78
C SER A 143 15.56 0.17 10.92
N ARG A 144 14.47 0.12 10.11
CA ARG A 144 13.44 1.18 10.10
C ARG A 144 12.52 1.13 11.31
N ASP A 145 12.05 -0.05 11.65
CA ASP A 145 10.90 -0.22 12.56
C ASP A 145 11.34 -0.53 14.00
N HIS A 146 12.66 -0.69 14.24
CA HIS A 146 13.22 -1.19 15.51
C HIS A 146 12.52 -2.46 16.01
N ASN A 147 11.89 -3.21 15.10
CA ASN A 147 11.18 -4.42 15.39
C ASN A 147 12.13 -5.61 15.52
N ASN A 148 11.75 -6.56 16.35
CA ASN A 148 12.42 -7.84 16.45
C ASN A 148 12.39 -8.56 15.07
N ILE A 149 13.51 -9.18 14.70
CA ILE A 149 13.65 -9.98 13.46
C ILE A 149 12.53 -11.02 13.32
N GLN A 150 12.10 -11.63 14.43
CA GLN A 150 11.00 -12.62 14.43
C GLN A 150 9.66 -12.01 13.99
N GLN A 151 9.37 -10.76 14.39
CA GLN A 151 8.14 -10.07 13.98
C GLN A 151 8.18 -9.74 12.49
N ILE A 152 9.33 -9.30 11.97
CA ILE A 152 9.48 -9.00 10.55
C ILE A 152 9.34 -10.28 9.72
N GLN A 153 9.95 -11.37 10.17
CA GLN A 153 9.82 -12.68 9.52
C GLN A 153 8.36 -13.15 9.51
N ALA A 154 7.60 -12.94 10.58
CA ALA A 154 6.17 -13.25 10.64
C ALA A 154 5.37 -12.41 9.62
N ILE A 155 5.69 -11.12 9.46
CA ILE A 155 5.08 -10.25 8.44
C ILE A 155 5.43 -10.75 7.04
N MET A 156 6.69 -11.11 6.77
CA MET A 156 7.11 -11.66 5.47
C MET A 156 6.37 -12.95 5.15
N ASN A 157 6.21 -13.85 6.13
CA ASN A 157 5.50 -15.12 5.96
C ASN A 157 3.99 -14.95 5.75
N ALA A 158 3.41 -13.84 6.21
CA ALA A 158 2.00 -13.51 5.99
C ALA A 158 1.74 -12.89 4.61
N GLN A 159 2.77 -12.44 3.90
CA GLN A 159 2.70 -11.95 2.53
C GLN A 159 2.89 -13.12 1.54
N VAL A 160 2.40 -12.96 0.31
CA VAL A 160 2.73 -13.89 -0.79
C VAL A 160 4.26 -13.98 -0.95
N SER A 161 4.75 -15.15 -1.33
CA SER A 161 6.18 -15.35 -1.57
C SER A 161 6.70 -14.38 -2.65
N ARG A 162 8.02 -14.12 -2.65
CA ARG A 162 8.66 -13.32 -3.69
C ARG A 162 8.39 -13.90 -5.08
N GLU A 163 8.50 -15.23 -5.23
CA GLU A 163 8.26 -15.92 -6.50
C GLU A 163 6.82 -15.77 -6.97
N GLU A 164 5.85 -15.92 -6.06
CA GLU A 164 4.43 -15.72 -6.39
C GLU A 164 4.15 -14.27 -6.79
N ARG A 165 4.72 -13.29 -6.05
CA ARG A 165 4.57 -11.87 -6.37
C ARG A 165 5.12 -11.53 -7.75
N LEU A 166 6.27 -12.10 -8.11
CA LEU A 166 6.89 -11.87 -9.42
C LEU A 166 6.09 -12.46 -10.59
N LYS A 167 5.29 -13.51 -10.37
CA LYS A 167 4.37 -14.04 -11.42
C LYS A 167 3.26 -13.05 -11.78
N TRP A 168 2.86 -12.20 -10.84
CA TRP A 168 1.85 -11.15 -11.07
C TRP A 168 2.41 -9.88 -11.69
N ALA A 169 3.73 -9.74 -11.75
CA ALA A 169 4.39 -8.53 -12.25
C ALA A 169 4.33 -8.44 -13.77
N ASP A 170 3.77 -7.36 -14.28
CA ASP A 170 3.97 -6.93 -15.67
C ASP A 170 5.29 -6.18 -15.81
N ASP A 171 5.66 -5.41 -14.77
CA ASP A 171 6.90 -4.65 -14.70
C ASP A 171 7.59 -4.84 -13.35
N ILE A 172 8.91 -4.80 -13.35
CA ILE A 172 9.73 -4.99 -12.15
C ILE A 172 10.75 -3.88 -12.03
N ILE A 173 10.83 -3.29 -10.83
CA ILE A 173 11.96 -2.44 -10.41
C ILE A 173 12.74 -3.17 -9.33
N SER A 174 13.99 -3.57 -9.63
CA SER A 174 14.90 -4.10 -8.62
C SER A 174 15.47 -2.97 -7.78
N ASN A 175 15.37 -3.09 -6.46
CA ASN A 175 15.82 -2.08 -5.51
C ASN A 175 16.71 -2.65 -4.41
N ASP A 176 17.56 -3.62 -4.71
CA ASP A 176 18.47 -4.24 -3.74
C ASP A 176 19.63 -3.35 -3.32
N ALA A 177 20.12 -2.51 -4.22
CA ALA A 177 21.25 -1.63 -3.94
C ALA A 177 20.89 -0.55 -2.91
N LYS A 178 21.89 -0.08 -2.17
CA LYS A 178 21.70 0.95 -1.13
C LYS A 178 21.42 2.32 -1.72
N LEU A 179 20.57 3.10 -1.04
CA LEU A 179 20.44 4.53 -1.26
C LEU A 179 21.58 5.25 -0.51
N PRO A 180 22.11 6.41 -1.04
CA PRO A 180 21.64 7.14 -2.24
C PRO A 180 22.21 6.66 -3.58
N GLU A 181 23.16 5.72 -3.60
CA GLU A 181 23.91 5.34 -4.82
C GLU A 181 22.98 4.78 -5.91
N ASN A 182 21.91 4.08 -5.50
CA ASN A 182 20.94 3.50 -6.42
C ASN A 182 19.92 4.51 -6.98
N LEU A 183 19.79 5.68 -6.40
CA LEU A 183 18.75 6.65 -6.74
C LEU A 183 18.77 7.09 -8.22
N PRO A 184 19.91 7.37 -8.86
CA PRO A 184 19.96 7.71 -10.27
C PRO A 184 19.41 6.58 -11.17
N HIS A 185 19.75 5.34 -10.87
CA HIS A 185 19.24 4.18 -11.60
C HIS A 185 17.72 4.02 -11.44
N LEU A 186 17.20 4.17 -10.22
CA LEU A 186 15.76 4.14 -9.95
C LEU A 186 15.01 5.26 -10.69
N LYS A 187 15.55 6.48 -10.69
CA LYS A 187 14.97 7.61 -11.43
C LYS A 187 14.91 7.32 -12.93
N GLN A 188 15.96 6.80 -13.51
CA GLN A 188 15.99 6.43 -14.92
C GLN A 188 14.94 5.35 -15.23
N LYS A 189 14.86 4.30 -14.41
CA LYS A 189 13.89 3.22 -14.60
C LYS A 189 12.43 3.69 -14.44
N VAL A 190 12.18 4.55 -13.46
CA VAL A 190 10.85 5.17 -13.27
C VAL A 190 10.49 6.05 -14.48
N LEU A 191 11.43 6.82 -15.02
CA LEU A 191 11.18 7.64 -16.21
C LEU A 191 10.82 6.81 -17.44
N GLU A 192 11.53 5.70 -17.67
CA GLU A 192 11.23 4.74 -18.77
C GLU A 192 9.81 4.16 -18.62
N LEU A 193 9.46 3.71 -17.44
CA LEU A 193 8.12 3.18 -17.14
C LEU A 193 7.03 4.26 -17.24
N HIS A 194 7.32 5.46 -16.78
CA HIS A 194 6.40 6.59 -16.93
C HIS A 194 6.04 6.86 -18.39
N GLN A 195 7.03 6.94 -19.27
CA GLN A 195 6.80 7.12 -20.72
C GLN A 195 6.01 5.96 -21.32
N PHE A 196 6.34 4.74 -20.91
CA PHE A 196 5.62 3.55 -21.32
C PHE A 196 4.15 3.59 -20.87
N TYR A 197 3.85 3.90 -19.60
CA TYR A 197 2.49 4.00 -19.09
C TYR A 197 1.68 5.13 -19.74
N LEU A 198 2.32 6.24 -20.08
CA LEU A 198 1.68 7.29 -20.88
C LEU A 198 1.27 6.78 -22.27
N SER A 199 2.08 5.91 -22.90
CA SER A 199 1.73 5.33 -24.18
C SER A 199 0.59 4.32 -24.08
N GLU A 200 0.59 3.47 -23.06
CA GLU A 200 -0.47 2.48 -22.80
C GLU A 200 -1.81 3.12 -22.45
N SER A 201 -1.77 4.17 -21.63
CA SER A 201 -2.99 4.91 -21.26
C SER A 201 -3.71 5.54 -22.47
N ARG A 202 -2.96 5.96 -23.49
CA ARG A 202 -3.53 6.48 -24.74
C ARG A 202 -4.24 5.39 -25.54
N LYS A 203 -3.70 4.18 -25.56
CA LYS A 203 -4.32 3.02 -26.26
C LYS A 203 -5.64 2.59 -25.62
N LYS A 204 -5.74 2.69 -24.29
CA LYS A 204 -6.97 2.36 -23.56
C LYS A 204 -8.12 3.33 -23.85
N ASN A 205 -7.81 4.57 -24.20
CA ASN A 205 -8.80 5.64 -24.43
C ASN A 205 -9.18 5.82 -25.90
N VAL A 206 -8.69 4.96 -26.79
CA VAL A 206 -9.10 4.83 -28.21
C VAL A 206 -10.09 3.67 -28.33
#